data_d2b6f337cb6ad1cd609dc989fde4c0be
#
_entry.id   d2b6f337cb6ad1cd609dc989fde4c0be
#
_cell.length_a   1.000
_cell.length_b   1.000
_cell.length_c   1.000
_cell.angle_alpha   90.00
_cell.angle_beta   90.00
_cell.angle_gamma   90.00
#
_symmetry.space_group_name_H-M   'P 1'
#
loop_
_entity.id
_entity.type
_entity.pdbx_description
1 polymer ?
#
loop_
_entity_poly.entity_id
_entity_poly.type
_entity_poly.pdbx_seq_one_letter_code
_entity_poly.pdbx_strand_id
1 'polypeptide(L)'
;MSKNNKPLHVAIVGTRGYPYVYGGYETFVKEMGERLVQRGIEVTVYCHAPLFEKKPKKVNGINLVYIPCVETKSLSQLTNSLLSMIHVCFSKVDVVFVVNSANGPFGILTKAFGKPSTINVDGLEWLRPKWKGLGARYYLFASRLATKLYDQLITDSDEMEKIYLEKFNAPSKMIAYGANPRLTSDSTLIEEWNLQKQSYFLIVGRLIPDNNADLIVEGFVKSKSKRKLVIVGDVPYHDKFAQRMKQVDDKRLIFTGYVRDQEQLASLYHNCYAYFHGHEYGGTNPAMLKALGFGCAILALNTRFNQEMLQKGKFGWYFEKNVASVIAITDIAENSPEKIENLRAHSREGLTDKYNWDVVTDEYETLFKALCKRKIKENLVEINY
;
A
#
# COMPACT_ATOMS: atom_id res chain seq x y z
N MET A 1 -0.18 -23.03 -38.61
CA MET A 1 -0.78 -23.80 -37.53
C MET A 1 -0.58 -23.00 -36.23
N SER A 2 -1.65 -22.39 -35.72
CA SER A 2 -1.64 -21.56 -34.51
C SER A 2 -1.29 -22.45 -33.32
N LYS A 3 -0.15 -22.21 -32.66
CA LYS A 3 0.11 -22.72 -31.32
C LYS A 3 -1.04 -22.24 -30.43
N ASN A 4 -1.76 -23.19 -29.81
CA ASN A 4 -2.76 -22.91 -28.76
C ASN A 4 -2.18 -21.92 -27.75
N ASN A 5 -2.46 -20.65 -27.92
CA ASN A 5 -2.05 -19.60 -26.99
C ASN A 5 -3.03 -19.63 -25.81
N LYS A 6 -2.86 -20.63 -24.92
CA LYS A 6 -3.55 -20.60 -23.64
C LYS A 6 -3.19 -19.27 -22.94
N PRO A 7 -4.19 -18.53 -22.44
CA PRO A 7 -3.91 -17.30 -21.72
C PRO A 7 -3.03 -17.58 -20.49
N LEU A 8 -2.11 -16.66 -20.21
CA LEU A 8 -1.28 -16.72 -19.00
C LEU A 8 -2.20 -16.69 -17.78
N HIS A 9 -1.99 -17.60 -16.82
CA HIS A 9 -2.79 -17.71 -15.61
C HIS A 9 -1.96 -17.37 -14.37
N VAL A 10 -2.31 -16.28 -13.70
CA VAL A 10 -1.62 -15.77 -12.51
C VAL A 10 -2.47 -15.99 -11.26
N ALA A 11 -1.89 -16.56 -10.21
CA ALA A 11 -2.49 -16.64 -8.88
C ALA A 11 -1.93 -15.53 -7.97
N ILE A 12 -2.80 -14.85 -7.24
CA ILE A 12 -2.43 -13.82 -6.24
C ILE A 12 -2.74 -14.36 -4.85
N VAL A 13 -1.71 -14.45 -4.00
CA VAL A 13 -1.78 -14.99 -2.64
C VAL A 13 -1.24 -13.98 -1.63
N GLY A 14 -1.79 -13.98 -0.42
CA GLY A 14 -1.27 -13.16 0.69
C GLY A 14 -2.05 -11.88 0.94
N THR A 15 -3.15 -11.65 0.22
CA THR A 15 -4.13 -10.59 0.49
C THR A 15 -5.32 -11.13 1.28
N ARG A 16 -6.22 -10.26 1.70
CA ARG A 16 -7.49 -10.68 2.33
C ARG A 16 -8.55 -11.09 1.33
N GLY A 17 -8.35 -10.76 0.06
CA GLY A 17 -9.20 -11.19 -1.05
C GLY A 17 -9.80 -10.02 -1.84
N TYR A 18 -10.62 -10.38 -2.83
CA TYR A 18 -11.26 -9.46 -3.77
C TYR A 18 -12.76 -9.80 -3.86
N PRO A 19 -13.67 -8.83 -3.96
CA PRO A 19 -13.48 -7.38 -4.00
C PRO A 19 -13.39 -6.69 -2.61
N TYR A 20 -12.95 -7.38 -1.59
CA TYR A 20 -12.83 -6.83 -0.25
C TYR A 20 -11.80 -5.69 -0.18
N VAL A 21 -12.19 -4.50 0.27
CA VAL A 21 -11.31 -3.33 0.40
C VAL A 21 -11.06 -3.06 1.87
N TYR A 22 -9.87 -3.45 2.35
CA TYR A 22 -9.41 -3.19 3.72
C TYR A 22 -8.18 -2.27 3.77
N GLY A 23 -7.28 -2.35 2.78
CA GLY A 23 -6.02 -1.61 2.78
C GLY A 23 -5.36 -1.53 1.40
N GLY A 24 -4.07 -1.21 1.39
CA GLY A 24 -3.29 -1.01 0.17
C GLY A 24 -3.25 -2.22 -0.75
N TYR A 25 -3.04 -3.41 -0.20
CA TYR A 25 -2.97 -4.64 -1.02
C TYR A 25 -4.29 -4.99 -1.71
N GLU A 26 -5.43 -4.77 -1.07
CA GLU A 26 -6.74 -5.05 -1.67
C GLU A 26 -7.04 -4.06 -2.81
N THR A 27 -6.67 -2.79 -2.64
CA THR A 27 -6.75 -1.79 -3.73
C THR A 27 -5.80 -2.16 -4.86
N PHE A 28 -4.57 -2.57 -4.56
CA PHE A 28 -3.59 -3.03 -5.53
C PHE A 28 -4.12 -4.22 -6.35
N VAL A 29 -4.66 -5.24 -5.67
CA VAL A 29 -5.24 -6.42 -6.34
C VAL A 29 -6.40 -6.04 -7.24
N LYS A 30 -7.26 -5.12 -6.81
CA LYS A 30 -8.35 -4.61 -7.65
C LYS A 30 -7.80 -3.95 -8.90
N GLU A 31 -6.98 -2.92 -8.74
CA GLU A 31 -6.49 -2.11 -9.86
C GLU A 31 -5.65 -2.92 -10.86
N MET A 32 -4.71 -3.71 -10.36
CA MET A 32 -3.85 -4.55 -11.20
C MET A 32 -4.62 -5.76 -11.76
N GLY A 33 -5.40 -6.46 -10.92
CA GLY A 33 -6.10 -7.67 -11.32
C GLY A 33 -7.14 -7.44 -12.41
N GLU A 34 -7.94 -6.37 -12.30
CA GLU A 34 -8.94 -6.01 -13.32
C GLU A 34 -8.26 -5.62 -14.64
N ARG A 35 -7.12 -4.88 -14.60
CA ARG A 35 -6.34 -4.54 -15.80
C ARG A 35 -5.71 -5.76 -16.47
N LEU A 36 -5.16 -6.69 -15.69
CA LEU A 36 -4.64 -7.94 -16.23
C LEU A 36 -5.73 -8.75 -16.94
N VAL A 37 -6.93 -8.83 -16.36
CA VAL A 37 -8.08 -9.49 -16.98
C VAL A 37 -8.47 -8.81 -18.30
N GLN A 38 -8.51 -7.47 -18.36
CA GLN A 38 -8.77 -6.71 -19.58
C GLN A 38 -7.73 -6.98 -20.67
N ARG A 39 -6.50 -7.35 -20.30
CA ARG A 39 -5.40 -7.71 -21.20
C ARG A 39 -5.41 -9.20 -21.60
N GLY A 40 -6.45 -9.95 -21.21
CA GLY A 40 -6.61 -11.37 -21.55
C GLY A 40 -5.79 -12.32 -20.67
N ILE A 41 -5.28 -11.86 -19.53
CA ILE A 41 -4.60 -12.70 -18.53
C ILE A 41 -5.63 -13.27 -17.58
N GLU A 42 -5.58 -14.56 -17.33
CA GLU A 42 -6.43 -15.20 -16.33
C GLU A 42 -5.86 -14.93 -14.93
N VAL A 43 -6.71 -14.36 -14.05
CA VAL A 43 -6.32 -14.02 -12.67
C VAL A 43 -7.14 -14.81 -11.68
N THR A 44 -6.48 -15.43 -10.71
CA THR A 44 -7.11 -16.07 -9.54
C THR A 44 -6.63 -15.41 -8.25
N VAL A 45 -7.56 -14.93 -7.43
CA VAL A 45 -7.25 -14.33 -6.11
C VAL A 45 -7.68 -15.29 -5.01
N TYR A 46 -6.75 -15.55 -4.08
CA TYR A 46 -7.00 -16.34 -2.88
C TYR A 46 -7.56 -15.44 -1.77
N CYS A 47 -8.76 -15.78 -1.29
CA CYS A 47 -9.55 -14.97 -0.37
C CYS A 47 -9.64 -15.63 1.00
N HIS A 48 -9.68 -14.81 2.07
CA HIS A 48 -9.98 -15.27 3.43
C HIS A 48 -11.46 -15.62 3.53
N ALA A 49 -11.81 -16.91 3.57
CA ALA A 49 -13.19 -17.38 3.57
C ALA A 49 -14.10 -16.74 4.63
N PRO A 50 -13.64 -16.49 5.89
CA PRO A 50 -14.48 -15.88 6.93
C PRO A 50 -14.90 -14.42 6.65
N LEU A 51 -14.17 -13.70 5.78
CA LEU A 51 -14.47 -12.29 5.47
C LEU A 51 -15.57 -12.12 4.42
N PHE A 52 -16.07 -13.22 3.85
CA PHE A 52 -17.03 -13.19 2.75
C PHE A 52 -18.28 -14.00 3.10
N GLU A 53 -19.41 -13.33 3.22
CA GLU A 53 -20.72 -13.98 3.37
C GLU A 53 -21.12 -14.71 2.09
N LYS A 54 -21.03 -13.98 0.96
CA LYS A 54 -21.24 -14.54 -0.39
C LYS A 54 -19.90 -14.92 -0.99
N LYS A 55 -19.84 -16.12 -1.60
CA LYS A 55 -18.61 -16.66 -2.16
C LYS A 55 -18.76 -16.96 -3.66
N PRO A 56 -18.96 -15.93 -4.50
CA PRO A 56 -19.03 -16.12 -5.95
C PRO A 56 -17.68 -16.66 -6.46
N LYS A 57 -17.72 -17.57 -7.45
CA LYS A 57 -16.52 -18.14 -8.05
C LYS A 57 -15.75 -17.13 -8.91
N LYS A 58 -16.44 -16.08 -9.39
CA LYS A 58 -15.85 -15.08 -10.30
C LYS A 58 -16.50 -13.71 -10.09
N VAL A 59 -15.70 -12.65 -10.06
CA VAL A 59 -16.15 -11.25 -9.99
C VAL A 59 -15.28 -10.42 -10.92
N ASN A 60 -15.85 -9.56 -11.76
CA ASN A 60 -15.15 -8.70 -12.75
C ASN A 60 -14.07 -9.46 -13.56
N GLY A 61 -14.34 -10.70 -13.93
CA GLY A 61 -13.38 -11.53 -14.67
C GLY A 61 -12.29 -12.20 -13.83
N ILE A 62 -12.16 -11.90 -12.55
CA ILE A 62 -11.21 -12.50 -11.61
C ILE A 62 -11.82 -13.74 -10.96
N ASN A 63 -11.14 -14.88 -11.03
CA ASN A 63 -11.52 -16.10 -10.34
C ASN A 63 -11.19 -16.01 -8.84
N LEU A 64 -12.06 -16.53 -7.98
CA LEU A 64 -11.93 -16.44 -6.52
C LEU A 64 -11.87 -17.82 -5.88
N VAL A 65 -10.87 -18.02 -5.02
CA VAL A 65 -10.69 -19.22 -4.21
C VAL A 65 -10.74 -18.86 -2.75
N TYR A 66 -11.69 -19.40 -2.02
CA TYR A 66 -11.91 -19.08 -0.61
C TYR A 66 -11.25 -20.11 0.28
N ILE A 67 -10.24 -19.67 1.03
CA ILE A 67 -9.44 -20.52 1.91
C ILE A 67 -9.77 -20.21 3.36
N PRO A 68 -10.01 -21.23 4.21
CA PRO A 68 -10.20 -21.00 5.64
C PRO A 68 -8.94 -20.47 6.31
N CYS A 69 -9.11 -19.87 7.48
CA CYS A 69 -7.98 -19.43 8.31
C CYS A 69 -8.34 -19.55 9.81
N VAL A 70 -7.32 -19.55 10.66
CA VAL A 70 -7.49 -19.45 12.09
C VAL A 70 -7.76 -17.99 12.44
N GLU A 71 -8.98 -17.66 12.85
CA GLU A 71 -9.44 -16.29 13.10
C GLU A 71 -8.83 -15.68 14.36
N THR A 72 -7.55 -15.32 14.30
CA THR A 72 -6.86 -14.56 15.33
C THR A 72 -6.14 -13.36 14.73
N LYS A 73 -5.83 -12.35 15.54
CA LYS A 73 -5.16 -11.13 15.10
C LYS A 73 -3.83 -11.39 14.37
N SER A 74 -3.09 -12.42 14.76
CA SER A 74 -1.74 -12.69 14.25
C SER A 74 -1.65 -13.87 13.28
N LEU A 75 -2.52 -14.89 13.43
CA LEU A 75 -2.41 -16.13 12.67
C LEU A 75 -3.31 -16.20 11.45
N SER A 76 -4.36 -15.36 11.36
CA SER A 76 -5.31 -15.43 10.25
C SER A 76 -4.64 -15.27 8.89
N GLN A 77 -3.77 -14.28 8.76
CA GLN A 77 -3.02 -14.04 7.51
C GLN A 77 -2.05 -15.19 7.19
N LEU A 78 -1.28 -15.66 8.18
CA LEU A 78 -0.28 -16.71 7.96
C LEU A 78 -0.92 -18.05 7.62
N THR A 79 -1.97 -18.45 8.35
CA THR A 79 -2.67 -19.72 8.09
C THR A 79 -3.41 -19.71 6.76
N ASN A 80 -4.06 -18.60 6.41
CA ASN A 80 -4.67 -18.45 5.09
C ASN A 80 -3.62 -18.56 3.98
N SER A 81 -2.51 -17.82 4.11
CA SER A 81 -1.44 -17.83 3.09
C SER A 81 -0.81 -19.23 2.95
N LEU A 82 -0.54 -19.92 4.06
CA LEU A 82 0.00 -21.29 4.00
C LEU A 82 -0.92 -22.24 3.26
N LEU A 83 -2.21 -22.27 3.61
CA LEU A 83 -3.19 -23.13 2.97
C LEU A 83 -3.42 -22.74 1.49
N SER A 84 -3.38 -21.45 1.18
CA SER A 84 -3.43 -20.93 -0.19
C SER A 84 -2.23 -21.41 -1.01
N MET A 85 -1.01 -21.36 -0.44
CA MET A 85 0.21 -21.80 -1.08
C MET A 85 0.22 -23.31 -1.32
N ILE A 86 -0.33 -24.12 -0.39
CA ILE A 86 -0.52 -25.55 -0.60
C ILE A 86 -1.49 -25.77 -1.76
N HIS A 87 -2.67 -25.15 -1.74
CA HIS A 87 -3.68 -25.31 -2.78
C HIS A 87 -3.17 -24.87 -4.17
N VAL A 88 -2.45 -23.75 -4.26
CA VAL A 88 -1.94 -23.24 -5.54
C VAL A 88 -0.91 -24.17 -6.17
N CYS A 89 -0.15 -24.94 -5.38
CA CYS A 89 0.80 -25.93 -5.89
C CYS A 89 0.13 -27.00 -6.72
N PHE A 90 -1.11 -27.38 -6.42
CA PHE A 90 -1.90 -28.37 -7.16
C PHE A 90 -2.81 -27.77 -8.24
N SER A 91 -2.84 -26.44 -8.36
CA SER A 91 -3.66 -25.75 -9.36
C SER A 91 -2.95 -25.63 -10.72
N LYS A 92 -3.71 -25.29 -11.77
CA LYS A 92 -3.18 -25.12 -13.14
C LYS A 92 -2.71 -23.69 -13.44
N VAL A 93 -2.21 -22.97 -12.42
CA VAL A 93 -1.67 -21.61 -12.61
C VAL A 93 -0.25 -21.68 -13.16
N ASP A 94 0.12 -20.66 -13.94
CA ASP A 94 1.44 -20.57 -14.58
C ASP A 94 2.43 -19.80 -13.69
N VAL A 95 1.97 -18.77 -12.95
CA VAL A 95 2.79 -17.97 -12.03
C VAL A 95 2.05 -17.73 -10.73
N VAL A 96 2.78 -17.79 -9.62
CA VAL A 96 2.27 -17.43 -8.28
C VAL A 96 2.87 -16.10 -7.84
N PHE A 97 2.03 -15.09 -7.70
CA PHE A 97 2.40 -13.81 -7.14
C PHE A 97 1.97 -13.73 -5.67
N VAL A 98 2.92 -13.50 -4.80
CA VAL A 98 2.71 -13.44 -3.35
C VAL A 98 2.97 -12.03 -2.86
N VAL A 99 2.15 -11.54 -1.95
CA VAL A 99 2.36 -10.23 -1.31
C VAL A 99 2.68 -10.42 0.17
N ASN A 100 3.43 -9.47 0.72
CA ASN A 100 3.87 -9.39 2.11
C ASN A 100 5.02 -10.36 2.47
N SER A 101 6.10 -9.81 2.97
CA SER A 101 7.32 -10.53 3.36
C SER A 101 7.10 -11.60 4.45
N ALA A 102 6.01 -11.53 5.23
CA ALA A 102 5.64 -12.59 6.17
C ALA A 102 5.47 -13.96 5.49
N ASN A 103 5.15 -13.98 4.21
CA ASN A 103 4.95 -15.18 3.40
C ASN A 103 6.26 -15.74 2.81
N GLY A 104 7.40 -15.14 3.13
CA GLY A 104 8.71 -15.57 2.66
C GLY A 104 9.00 -17.07 2.84
N PRO A 105 8.75 -17.69 4.02
CA PRO A 105 8.96 -19.12 4.22
C PRO A 105 8.16 -20.04 3.28
N PHE A 106 6.98 -19.60 2.83
CA PHE A 106 6.08 -20.42 2.02
C PHE A 106 6.54 -20.56 0.56
N GLY A 107 7.52 -19.79 0.11
CA GLY A 107 8.17 -19.95 -1.19
C GLY A 107 8.84 -21.34 -1.36
N ILE A 108 9.13 -22.04 -0.25
CA ILE A 108 9.62 -23.42 -0.34
C ILE A 108 8.64 -24.36 -1.04
N LEU A 109 7.33 -24.10 -0.89
CA LEU A 109 6.28 -24.91 -1.54
C LEU A 109 6.30 -24.70 -3.06
N THR A 110 6.27 -23.46 -3.54
CA THR A 110 6.33 -23.19 -4.99
C THR A 110 7.61 -23.71 -5.60
N LYS A 111 8.73 -23.57 -4.90
CA LYS A 111 10.04 -24.09 -5.32
C LYS A 111 10.03 -25.62 -5.42
N ALA A 112 9.52 -26.33 -4.41
CA ALA A 112 9.45 -27.79 -4.40
C ALA A 112 8.53 -28.36 -5.51
N PHE A 113 7.44 -27.66 -5.82
CA PHE A 113 6.51 -28.04 -6.90
C PHE A 113 6.89 -27.44 -8.26
N GLY A 114 8.05 -26.79 -8.34
CA GLY A 114 8.54 -26.16 -9.55
C GLY A 114 7.57 -25.12 -10.13
N LYS A 115 6.80 -24.39 -9.35
CA LYS A 115 5.91 -23.31 -9.78
C LYS A 115 6.67 -21.99 -9.84
N PRO A 116 6.74 -21.28 -10.97
CA PRO A 116 7.30 -19.94 -11.03
C PRO A 116 6.61 -19.04 -10.01
N SER A 117 7.40 -18.34 -9.21
CA SER A 117 6.84 -17.51 -8.13
C SER A 117 7.61 -16.22 -7.89
N THR A 118 6.90 -15.18 -7.51
CA THR A 118 7.46 -13.89 -7.15
C THR A 118 6.78 -13.35 -5.90
N ILE A 119 7.51 -12.55 -5.12
CA ILE A 119 6.99 -11.96 -3.89
C ILE A 119 7.25 -10.45 -3.86
N ASN A 120 6.20 -9.69 -3.55
CA ASN A 120 6.31 -8.27 -3.20
C ASN A 120 6.58 -8.15 -1.70
N VAL A 121 7.70 -7.53 -1.35
CA VAL A 121 8.19 -7.37 0.03
C VAL A 121 7.99 -5.94 0.53
N ASP A 122 6.82 -5.38 0.30
CA ASP A 122 6.45 -4.08 0.82
C ASP A 122 6.59 -4.00 2.35
N GLY A 123 7.12 -2.89 2.81
CA GLY A 123 7.26 -2.51 4.21
C GLY A 123 8.45 -3.15 4.94
N LEU A 124 9.03 -2.36 5.86
CA LEU A 124 10.06 -2.81 6.78
C LEU A 124 9.42 -3.30 8.08
N GLU A 125 8.61 -4.35 7.99
CA GLU A 125 7.78 -4.82 9.12
C GLU A 125 8.60 -5.11 10.38
N TRP A 126 9.86 -5.55 10.24
CA TRP A 126 10.75 -5.80 11.39
C TRP A 126 11.20 -4.54 12.14
N LEU A 127 10.99 -3.33 11.57
CA LEU A 127 11.27 -2.04 12.21
C LEU A 127 10.02 -1.42 12.83
N ARG A 128 8.82 -1.91 12.47
CA ARG A 128 7.57 -1.30 12.93
C ARG A 128 7.33 -1.51 14.43
N PRO A 129 6.95 -0.47 15.18
CA PRO A 129 6.68 -0.55 16.62
C PRO A 129 5.66 -1.62 17.05
N LYS A 130 4.73 -1.98 16.16
CA LYS A 130 3.72 -3.03 16.42
C LYS A 130 4.32 -4.43 16.53
N TRP A 131 5.49 -4.68 15.94
CA TRP A 131 6.18 -5.95 15.96
C TRP A 131 7.40 -5.89 16.89
N LYS A 132 7.23 -6.30 18.13
CA LYS A 132 8.33 -6.37 19.13
C LYS A 132 8.80 -7.81 19.33
N GLY A 133 10.06 -7.98 19.71
CA GLY A 133 10.61 -9.28 20.11
C GLY A 133 10.52 -10.34 19.00
N LEU A 134 9.76 -11.41 19.25
CA LEU A 134 9.65 -12.54 18.32
C LEU A 134 8.99 -12.16 16.99
N GLY A 135 8.05 -11.23 16.99
CA GLY A 135 7.41 -10.76 15.76
C GLY A 135 8.38 -10.08 14.80
N ALA A 136 9.21 -9.17 15.29
CA ALA A 136 10.24 -8.51 14.50
C ALA A 136 11.29 -9.51 13.98
N ARG A 137 11.71 -10.47 14.82
CA ARG A 137 12.62 -11.54 14.41
C ARG A 137 12.02 -12.43 13.32
N TYR A 138 10.73 -12.76 13.43
CA TYR A 138 10.03 -13.53 12.40
C TYR A 138 10.02 -12.79 11.06
N TYR A 139 9.64 -11.50 11.05
CA TYR A 139 9.64 -10.72 9.81
C TYR A 139 11.02 -10.60 9.17
N LEU A 140 12.07 -10.40 9.97
CA LEU A 140 13.45 -10.36 9.46
C LEU A 140 13.86 -11.70 8.86
N PHE A 141 13.53 -12.81 9.53
CA PHE A 141 13.78 -14.17 9.04
C PHE A 141 12.97 -14.45 7.76
N ALA A 142 11.67 -14.12 7.75
CA ALA A 142 10.80 -14.32 6.59
C ALA A 142 11.25 -13.51 5.38
N SER A 143 11.66 -12.24 5.58
CA SER A 143 12.25 -11.42 4.52
C SER A 143 13.52 -12.01 3.96
N ARG A 144 14.40 -12.56 4.82
CA ARG A 144 15.61 -13.27 4.37
C ARG A 144 15.29 -14.53 3.57
N LEU A 145 14.25 -15.29 3.96
CA LEU A 145 13.82 -16.45 3.19
C LEU A 145 13.15 -16.06 1.86
N ALA A 146 12.40 -14.96 1.83
CA ALA A 146 11.83 -14.45 0.59
C ALA A 146 12.89 -14.26 -0.49
N THR A 147 14.09 -13.73 -0.13
CA THR A 147 15.19 -13.51 -1.09
C THR A 147 15.81 -14.79 -1.65
N LYS A 148 15.53 -15.95 -1.05
CA LYS A 148 16.15 -17.24 -1.42
C LYS A 148 15.17 -18.23 -2.04
N LEU A 149 13.89 -18.09 -1.75
CA LEU A 149 12.88 -19.10 -2.05
C LEU A 149 11.98 -18.72 -3.23
N TYR A 150 11.92 -17.46 -3.59
CA TYR A 150 11.16 -16.98 -4.74
C TYR A 150 12.09 -16.70 -5.93
N ASP A 151 11.58 -16.86 -7.15
CA ASP A 151 12.36 -16.65 -8.38
C ASP A 151 12.66 -15.18 -8.63
N GLN A 152 11.78 -14.29 -8.17
CA GLN A 152 11.98 -12.84 -8.24
C GLN A 152 11.43 -12.14 -7.00
N LEU A 153 12.23 -11.25 -6.45
CA LEU A 153 11.84 -10.31 -5.40
C LEU A 153 11.32 -9.01 -6.05
N ILE A 154 10.21 -8.49 -5.56
CA ILE A 154 9.66 -7.19 -5.96
C ILE A 154 9.72 -6.25 -4.76
N THR A 155 10.24 -5.07 -4.98
CA THR A 155 10.18 -3.93 -4.06
C THR A 155 9.35 -2.81 -4.69
N ASP A 156 8.76 -1.93 -3.89
CA ASP A 156 7.83 -0.91 -4.35
C ASP A 156 8.44 0.50 -4.40
N SER A 157 9.73 0.64 -4.06
CA SER A 157 10.47 1.89 -4.13
C SER A 157 11.97 1.62 -4.31
N ASP A 158 12.69 2.62 -4.83
CA ASP A 158 14.14 2.58 -5.01
C ASP A 158 14.87 2.44 -3.65
N GLU A 159 14.34 3.07 -2.60
CA GLU A 159 14.90 2.95 -1.25
C GLU A 159 14.68 1.56 -0.65
N MET A 160 13.55 0.89 -0.93
CA MET A 160 13.37 -0.51 -0.53
C MET A 160 14.33 -1.44 -1.26
N GLU A 161 14.54 -1.24 -2.57
CA GLU A 161 15.52 -2.00 -3.35
C GLU A 161 16.92 -1.88 -2.74
N LYS A 162 17.38 -0.66 -2.43
CA LYS A 162 18.69 -0.43 -1.75
C LYS A 162 18.77 -1.16 -0.41
N ILE A 163 17.72 -1.07 0.42
CA ILE A 163 17.71 -1.73 1.73
C ILE A 163 17.83 -3.26 1.59
N TYR A 164 17.11 -3.87 0.64
CA TYR A 164 17.20 -5.31 0.43
C TYR A 164 18.54 -5.73 -0.15
N LEU A 165 19.11 -4.92 -1.04
CA LEU A 165 20.46 -5.14 -1.56
C LEU A 165 21.51 -5.04 -0.45
N GLU A 166 21.51 -3.98 0.34
CA GLU A 166 22.48 -3.74 1.42
C GLU A 166 22.36 -4.79 2.54
N LYS A 167 21.13 -5.11 2.98
CA LYS A 167 20.90 -5.95 4.14
C LYS A 167 20.99 -7.44 3.84
N PHE A 168 20.55 -7.87 2.67
CA PHE A 168 20.43 -9.29 2.31
C PHE A 168 21.26 -9.68 1.10
N ASN A 169 21.98 -8.73 0.47
CA ASN A 169 22.66 -8.90 -0.81
C ASN A 169 21.73 -9.51 -1.88
N ALA A 170 20.51 -9.02 -1.93
CA ALA A 170 19.44 -9.55 -2.77
C ALA A 170 18.95 -8.47 -3.75
N PRO A 171 19.23 -8.62 -5.05
CA PRO A 171 18.65 -7.74 -6.05
C PRO A 171 17.14 -7.96 -6.15
N SER A 172 16.41 -6.91 -6.43
CA SER A 172 14.96 -6.93 -6.64
C SER A 172 14.57 -6.25 -7.94
N LYS A 173 13.34 -6.45 -8.38
CA LYS A 173 12.71 -5.63 -9.41
C LYS A 173 11.88 -4.58 -8.70
N MET A 174 12.21 -3.30 -8.87
CA MET A 174 11.39 -2.23 -8.37
C MET A 174 10.16 -2.08 -9.27
N ILE A 175 8.95 -2.22 -8.68
CA ILE A 175 7.66 -1.92 -9.31
C ILE A 175 6.82 -1.19 -8.28
N ALA A 176 6.60 0.09 -8.50
CA ALA A 176 5.91 0.97 -7.57
C ALA A 176 4.41 0.61 -7.41
N TYR A 177 3.78 1.19 -6.42
CA TYR A 177 2.32 1.18 -6.31
C TYR A 177 1.74 2.26 -7.23
N GLY A 178 0.58 2.00 -7.83
CA GLY A 178 -0.04 2.94 -8.76
C GLY A 178 -1.02 3.91 -8.09
N ALA A 179 -1.30 4.99 -8.78
CA ALA A 179 -2.37 5.92 -8.46
C ALA A 179 -3.00 6.51 -9.73
N ASN A 180 -4.22 6.98 -9.59
CA ASN A 180 -4.90 7.73 -10.64
C ASN A 180 -5.00 9.19 -10.21
N PRO A 181 -4.57 10.15 -11.04
CA PRO A 181 -4.83 11.56 -10.77
C PRO A 181 -6.32 11.84 -10.83
N ARG A 182 -6.79 12.75 -9.98
CA ARG A 182 -8.18 13.18 -9.97
C ARG A 182 -8.25 14.71 -9.97
N LEU A 183 -8.91 15.28 -10.97
CA LEU A 183 -8.90 16.72 -11.22
C LEU A 183 -10.00 17.47 -10.47
N THR A 184 -11.11 16.81 -10.19
CA THR A 184 -12.30 17.44 -9.59
C THR A 184 -12.91 16.58 -8.51
N SER A 185 -13.57 17.21 -7.57
CA SER A 185 -14.46 16.60 -6.58
C SER A 185 -15.62 17.53 -6.27
N ASP A 186 -16.71 16.98 -5.80
CA ASP A 186 -17.84 17.77 -5.30
C ASP A 186 -17.49 18.36 -3.95
N SER A 187 -17.34 19.69 -3.89
CA SER A 187 -16.95 20.39 -2.67
C SER A 187 -18.08 20.53 -1.65
N THR A 188 -19.31 20.24 -2.00
CA THR A 188 -20.44 20.27 -1.05
C THR A 188 -20.36 19.10 -0.07
N LEU A 189 -19.70 18.01 -0.45
CA LEU A 189 -19.56 16.82 0.40
C LEU A 189 -18.74 17.03 1.68
N ILE A 190 -17.94 18.11 1.77
CA ILE A 190 -17.23 18.45 3.01
C ILE A 190 -18.08 19.24 4.02
N GLU A 191 -19.23 19.76 3.60
CA GLU A 191 -20.15 20.51 4.45
C GLU A 191 -20.73 19.67 5.59
N GLU A 192 -20.79 18.34 5.41
CA GLU A 192 -21.17 17.38 6.48
C GLU A 192 -20.36 17.57 7.76
N TRP A 193 -19.10 18.00 7.65
CA TRP A 193 -18.22 18.28 8.79
C TRP A 193 -18.08 19.79 9.07
N ASN A 194 -18.98 20.64 8.56
CA ASN A 194 -18.89 22.08 8.67
C ASN A 194 -17.53 22.63 8.22
N LEU A 195 -17.04 22.11 7.07
CA LEU A 195 -15.78 22.52 6.45
C LEU A 195 -16.02 23.38 5.22
N GLN A 196 -15.05 24.25 4.94
CA GLN A 196 -14.96 25.04 3.72
C GLN A 196 -13.66 24.72 2.99
N LYS A 197 -13.60 25.03 1.70
CA LYS A 197 -12.37 24.88 0.89
C LYS A 197 -11.20 25.58 1.58
N GLN A 198 -10.08 24.89 1.66
CA GLN A 198 -8.82 25.37 2.24
C GLN A 198 -8.91 25.88 3.70
N SER A 199 -9.97 25.50 4.44
CA SER A 199 -10.14 25.87 5.85
C SER A 199 -9.54 24.86 6.83
N TYR A 200 -8.89 23.79 6.36
CA TYR A 200 -8.42 22.69 7.21
C TYR A 200 -7.17 22.01 6.67
N PHE A 201 -6.36 21.50 7.60
CA PHE A 201 -5.34 20.48 7.35
C PHE A 201 -5.99 19.11 7.40
N LEU A 202 -5.39 18.13 6.71
CA LEU A 202 -5.94 16.78 6.59
C LEU A 202 -4.91 15.72 6.97
N ILE A 203 -5.32 14.72 7.73
CA ILE A 203 -4.63 13.45 7.92
C ILE A 203 -5.55 12.34 7.42
N VAL A 204 -5.04 11.39 6.62
CA VAL A 204 -5.79 10.20 6.22
C VAL A 204 -4.94 8.96 6.48
N GLY A 205 -5.45 8.07 7.33
CA GLY A 205 -4.74 6.84 7.63
C GLY A 205 -5.29 6.11 8.85
N ARG A 206 -4.78 4.93 9.09
CA ARG A 206 -5.10 4.18 10.31
C ARG A 206 -4.52 4.91 11.53
N LEU A 207 -5.25 4.95 12.63
CA LEU A 207 -4.79 5.53 13.88
C LEU A 207 -3.87 4.54 14.62
N ILE A 208 -2.66 4.37 14.11
CA ILE A 208 -1.61 3.50 14.64
C ILE A 208 -0.30 4.28 14.83
N PRO A 209 0.58 3.85 15.75
CA PRO A 209 1.82 4.58 16.03
C PRO A 209 2.70 4.86 14.80
N ASP A 210 2.74 3.93 13.85
CA ASP A 210 3.57 4.02 12.63
C ASP A 210 3.19 5.20 11.72
N ASN A 211 1.98 5.76 11.89
CA ASN A 211 1.48 6.87 11.09
C ASN A 211 1.70 8.23 11.78
N ASN A 212 2.22 8.24 13.02
CA ASN A 212 2.57 9.43 13.78
C ASN A 212 1.46 10.51 13.84
N ALA A 213 0.20 10.09 13.79
CA ALA A 213 -0.94 11.00 13.86
C ALA A 213 -1.02 11.72 15.23
N ASP A 214 -0.61 11.04 16.30
CA ASP A 214 -0.51 11.60 17.66
C ASP A 214 0.53 12.74 17.73
N LEU A 215 1.70 12.55 17.12
CA LEU A 215 2.72 13.59 17.02
C LEU A 215 2.20 14.81 16.26
N ILE A 216 1.51 14.57 15.13
CA ILE A 216 0.96 15.64 14.30
C ILE A 216 -0.15 16.39 15.07
N VAL A 217 -1.06 15.67 15.73
CA VAL A 217 -2.13 16.25 16.56
C VAL A 217 -1.53 17.08 17.69
N GLU A 218 -0.53 16.56 18.42
CA GLU A 218 0.12 17.29 19.53
C GLU A 218 0.79 18.59 19.05
N GLY A 219 1.54 18.53 17.94
CA GLY A 219 2.18 19.70 17.37
C GLY A 219 1.18 20.71 16.83
N PHE A 220 0.13 20.24 16.15
CA PHE A 220 -0.93 21.10 15.62
C PHE A 220 -1.67 21.84 16.74
N VAL A 221 -2.03 21.17 17.81
CA VAL A 221 -2.72 21.79 18.98
C VAL A 221 -1.88 22.91 19.59
N LYS A 222 -0.57 22.74 19.63
CA LYS A 222 0.39 23.75 20.14
C LYS A 222 0.74 24.85 19.12
N SER A 223 0.38 24.70 17.87
CA SER A 223 0.61 25.69 16.82
C SER A 223 -0.37 26.87 16.91
N LYS A 224 -0.05 27.96 16.20
CA LYS A 224 -0.90 29.14 16.11
C LYS A 224 -1.98 29.08 15.05
N SER A 225 -2.11 27.94 14.37
CA SER A 225 -3.11 27.76 13.32
C SER A 225 -4.52 28.01 13.82
N LYS A 226 -5.31 28.72 13.03
CA LYS A 226 -6.74 28.92 13.26
C LYS A 226 -7.60 27.96 12.43
N ARG A 227 -6.97 27.21 11.48
CA ARG A 227 -7.65 26.21 10.69
C ARG A 227 -8.02 25.00 11.53
N LYS A 228 -8.88 24.17 11.00
CA LYS A 228 -9.19 22.86 11.58
C LYS A 228 -8.13 21.84 11.17
N LEU A 229 -8.00 20.77 11.96
CA LEU A 229 -7.28 19.54 11.56
C LEU A 229 -8.30 18.42 11.47
N VAL A 230 -8.50 17.89 10.28
CA VAL A 230 -9.40 16.79 10.00
C VAL A 230 -8.61 15.48 9.98
N ILE A 231 -9.02 14.54 10.80
CA ILE A 231 -8.38 13.23 10.95
C ILE A 231 -9.35 12.15 10.43
N VAL A 232 -9.04 11.62 9.25
CA VAL A 232 -9.81 10.58 8.58
C VAL A 232 -9.18 9.23 8.82
N GLY A 233 -9.96 8.31 9.37
CA GLY A 233 -9.56 6.93 9.60
C GLY A 233 -9.75 6.52 11.05
N ASP A 234 -9.58 5.24 11.27
CA ASP A 234 -9.73 4.61 12.58
C ASP A 234 -8.95 3.29 12.61
N VAL A 235 -9.13 2.53 13.65
CA VAL A 235 -8.72 1.13 13.76
C VAL A 235 -9.96 0.26 13.96
N PRO A 236 -10.05 -0.94 13.34
CA PRO A 236 -11.25 -1.79 13.41
C PRO A 236 -11.40 -2.55 14.73
N TYR A 237 -10.66 -2.16 15.76
CA TYR A 237 -10.65 -2.79 17.09
C TYR A 237 -10.42 -1.72 18.16
N HIS A 238 -10.79 -2.07 19.40
CA HIS A 238 -10.55 -1.20 20.53
C HIS A 238 -9.06 -1.02 20.79
N ASP A 239 -8.54 0.17 20.58
CA ASP A 239 -7.12 0.49 20.70
C ASP A 239 -6.89 1.72 21.59
N LYS A 240 -6.06 1.55 22.63
CA LYS A 240 -5.77 2.61 23.61
C LYS A 240 -5.06 3.82 23.00
N PHE A 241 -4.27 3.63 21.94
CA PHE A 241 -3.59 4.71 21.24
C PHE A 241 -4.61 5.59 20.51
N ALA A 242 -5.47 5.00 19.70
CA ALA A 242 -6.52 5.72 18.99
C ALA A 242 -7.48 6.45 19.94
N GLN A 243 -7.83 5.82 21.07
CA GLN A 243 -8.70 6.45 22.08
C GLN A 243 -8.06 7.68 22.73
N ARG A 244 -6.79 7.57 23.18
CA ARG A 244 -6.09 8.72 23.77
C ARG A 244 -6.05 9.91 22.83
N MET A 245 -5.83 9.66 21.55
CA MET A 245 -5.79 10.73 20.55
C MET A 245 -7.17 11.39 20.38
N LYS A 246 -8.26 10.59 20.36
CA LYS A 246 -9.64 11.12 20.29
C LYS A 246 -10.09 11.88 21.53
N GLN A 247 -9.39 11.75 22.65
CA GLN A 247 -9.66 12.46 23.90
C GLN A 247 -8.97 13.82 24.02
N VAL A 248 -8.16 14.22 23.03
CA VAL A 248 -7.53 15.54 23.00
C VAL A 248 -8.61 16.61 22.82
N ASP A 249 -8.75 17.49 23.82
CA ASP A 249 -9.74 18.55 23.82
C ASP A 249 -9.20 19.81 23.11
N ASP A 250 -9.51 19.91 21.82
CA ASP A 250 -9.26 21.10 21.01
C ASP A 250 -10.36 21.19 19.94
N LYS A 251 -11.08 22.32 19.94
CA LYS A 251 -12.22 22.57 19.02
C LYS A 251 -11.84 22.57 17.54
N ARG A 252 -10.55 22.66 17.22
CA ARG A 252 -10.04 22.61 15.84
C ARG A 252 -9.90 21.17 15.32
N LEU A 253 -9.93 20.15 16.19
CA LEU A 253 -9.79 18.75 15.80
C LEU A 253 -11.15 18.18 15.39
N ILE A 254 -11.18 17.52 14.20
CA ILE A 254 -12.34 16.80 13.70
C ILE A 254 -11.94 15.37 13.38
N PHE A 255 -12.46 14.43 14.14
CA PHE A 255 -12.29 12.99 13.87
C PHE A 255 -13.52 12.48 13.10
N THR A 256 -13.36 12.19 11.82
CA THR A 256 -14.46 11.70 10.97
C THR A 256 -14.72 10.21 11.13
N GLY A 257 -13.78 9.47 11.76
CA GLY A 257 -13.78 8.02 11.67
C GLY A 257 -13.42 7.53 10.27
N TYR A 258 -13.89 6.32 9.93
CA TYR A 258 -13.61 5.72 8.62
C TYR A 258 -14.62 6.21 7.57
N VAL A 259 -14.16 7.05 6.65
CA VAL A 259 -14.96 7.53 5.51
C VAL A 259 -14.95 6.45 4.41
N ARG A 260 -16.10 5.79 4.21
CA ARG A 260 -16.27 4.71 3.23
C ARG A 260 -16.56 5.22 1.82
N ASP A 261 -17.29 6.31 1.74
CA ASP A 261 -17.62 6.95 0.46
C ASP A 261 -16.36 7.54 -0.16
N GLN A 262 -16.01 7.06 -1.36
CA GLN A 262 -14.81 7.49 -2.06
C GLN A 262 -14.93 8.90 -2.63
N GLU A 263 -16.15 9.40 -2.88
CA GLU A 263 -16.40 10.78 -3.32
C GLU A 263 -16.22 11.75 -2.15
N GLN A 264 -16.75 11.43 -0.98
CA GLN A 264 -16.50 12.20 0.25
C GLN A 264 -15.01 12.24 0.59
N LEU A 265 -14.33 11.10 0.52
CA LEU A 265 -12.88 11.03 0.78
C LEU A 265 -12.09 11.85 -0.25
N ALA A 266 -12.45 11.78 -1.53
CA ALA A 266 -11.86 12.60 -2.58
C ALA A 266 -12.06 14.09 -2.33
N SER A 267 -13.26 14.47 -1.90
CA SER A 267 -13.59 15.86 -1.56
C SER A 267 -12.74 16.37 -0.40
N LEU A 268 -12.55 15.57 0.65
CA LEU A 268 -11.69 15.93 1.77
C LEU A 268 -10.23 16.17 1.33
N TYR A 269 -9.67 15.31 0.49
CA TYR A 269 -8.32 15.51 -0.05
C TYR A 269 -8.24 16.76 -0.93
N HIS A 270 -9.15 16.91 -1.88
CA HIS A 270 -9.09 17.96 -2.88
C HIS A 270 -9.23 19.37 -2.27
N ASN A 271 -10.06 19.49 -1.24
CA ASN A 271 -10.40 20.79 -0.64
C ASN A 271 -9.58 21.12 0.63
N CYS A 272 -8.67 20.26 1.09
CA CYS A 272 -7.81 20.59 2.24
C CYS A 272 -6.83 21.71 1.88
N TYR A 273 -6.39 22.47 2.87
CA TYR A 273 -5.33 23.45 2.73
C TYR A 273 -3.98 22.78 2.50
N ALA A 274 -3.63 21.84 3.38
CA ALA A 274 -2.49 20.96 3.20
C ALA A 274 -2.76 19.59 3.84
N TYR A 275 -2.05 18.58 3.36
CA TYR A 275 -2.13 17.19 3.82
C TYR A 275 -0.91 16.82 4.63
N PHE A 276 -1.11 16.42 5.89
CA PHE A 276 -0.07 15.86 6.74
C PHE A 276 0.13 14.37 6.49
N HIS A 277 1.36 13.97 6.22
CA HIS A 277 1.74 12.59 6.00
C HIS A 277 2.78 12.14 7.03
N GLY A 278 2.33 11.44 8.06
CA GLY A 278 3.19 10.97 9.15
C GLY A 278 3.71 9.54 9.00
N HIS A 279 3.44 8.85 7.88
CA HIS A 279 3.85 7.45 7.70
C HIS A 279 5.38 7.31 7.68
N GLU A 280 5.90 6.34 8.44
CA GLU A 280 7.34 6.22 8.71
C GLU A 280 8.00 5.03 8.00
N TYR A 281 7.32 3.89 7.93
CA TYR A 281 7.89 2.62 7.45
C TYR A 281 7.19 2.10 6.21
N GLY A 282 7.95 1.82 5.17
CA GLY A 282 7.43 1.24 3.94
C GLY A 282 7.83 2.07 2.71
N GLY A 283 7.74 1.46 1.54
CA GLY A 283 8.10 2.09 0.27
C GLY A 283 7.07 3.09 -0.22
N THR A 284 6.48 2.82 -1.37
CA THR A 284 5.45 3.70 -1.96
C THR A 284 4.17 3.69 -1.13
N ASN A 285 3.77 4.85 -0.58
CA ASN A 285 2.58 4.94 0.26
C ASN A 285 1.34 5.34 -0.54
N PRO A 286 0.30 4.48 -0.61
CA PRO A 286 -0.92 4.77 -1.37
C PRO A 286 -1.66 6.04 -0.92
N ALA A 287 -1.62 6.40 0.37
CA ALA A 287 -2.28 7.60 0.86
C ALA A 287 -1.56 8.87 0.38
N MET A 288 -0.23 8.87 0.33
CA MET A 288 0.54 9.97 -0.25
C MET A 288 0.32 10.09 -1.76
N LEU A 289 0.30 8.96 -2.48
CA LEU A 289 0.00 8.97 -3.92
C LEU A 289 -1.40 9.54 -4.20
N LYS A 290 -2.39 9.18 -3.37
CA LYS A 290 -3.72 9.80 -3.46
C LYS A 290 -3.65 11.32 -3.23
N ALA A 291 -2.93 11.75 -2.19
CA ALA A 291 -2.79 13.17 -1.89
C ALA A 291 -2.13 13.94 -3.06
N LEU A 292 -1.08 13.40 -3.67
CA LEU A 292 -0.49 13.92 -4.91
C LEU A 292 -1.53 13.99 -6.04
N GLY A 293 -2.25 12.89 -6.27
CA GLY A 293 -3.24 12.77 -7.33
C GLY A 293 -4.44 13.73 -7.16
N PHE A 294 -4.80 14.07 -5.95
CA PHE A 294 -5.86 15.05 -5.64
C PHE A 294 -5.36 16.50 -5.64
N GLY A 295 -4.05 16.74 -5.82
CA GLY A 295 -3.48 18.08 -5.83
C GLY A 295 -3.34 18.71 -4.44
N CYS A 296 -2.95 17.93 -3.44
CA CYS A 296 -2.71 18.45 -2.09
C CYS A 296 -1.29 19.04 -1.97
N ALA A 297 -1.13 20.14 -1.23
CA ALA A 297 0.17 20.49 -0.66
C ALA A 297 0.51 19.46 0.42
N ILE A 298 1.70 18.85 0.38
CA ILE A 298 2.06 17.76 1.28
C ILE A 298 3.08 18.24 2.32
N LEU A 299 2.78 17.99 3.60
CA LEU A 299 3.67 18.17 4.75
C LEU A 299 3.99 16.78 5.30
N ALA A 300 5.16 16.24 4.99
CA ALA A 300 5.51 14.86 5.26
C ALA A 300 6.55 14.72 6.37
N LEU A 301 6.46 13.63 7.13
CA LEU A 301 7.55 13.21 8.02
C LEU A 301 8.82 12.99 7.20
N ASN A 302 9.94 13.55 7.66
CA ASN A 302 11.24 13.43 6.98
C ASN A 302 11.76 11.99 7.08
N THR A 303 11.47 11.18 6.07
CA THR A 303 11.98 9.81 5.90
C THR A 303 12.53 9.64 4.49
N ARG A 304 13.45 8.68 4.30
CA ARG A 304 14.00 8.37 2.97
C ARG A 304 12.90 8.04 1.94
N PHE A 305 11.85 7.35 2.35
CA PHE A 305 10.72 6.98 1.48
C PHE A 305 9.89 8.19 1.08
N ASN A 306 9.58 9.07 2.04
CA ASN A 306 8.84 10.30 1.75
C ASN A 306 9.68 11.28 0.91
N GLN A 307 11.01 11.31 1.11
CA GLN A 307 11.92 12.09 0.27
C GLN A 307 11.95 11.57 -1.18
N GLU A 308 11.96 10.24 -1.38
CA GLU A 308 11.86 9.65 -2.71
C GLU A 308 10.55 10.05 -3.39
N MET A 309 9.41 9.84 -2.74
CA MET A 309 8.09 10.12 -3.30
C MET A 309 7.88 11.61 -3.62
N LEU A 310 8.39 12.51 -2.78
CA LEU A 310 8.28 13.96 -2.96
C LEU A 310 9.48 14.57 -3.70
N GLN A 311 10.31 13.73 -4.32
CA GLN A 311 11.49 14.14 -5.09
C GLN A 311 12.35 15.17 -4.35
N LYS A 312 12.74 14.83 -3.11
CA LYS A 312 13.60 15.65 -2.23
C LYS A 312 13.04 17.06 -1.96
N GLY A 313 11.73 17.18 -1.83
CA GLY A 313 11.05 18.43 -1.47
C GLY A 313 10.47 19.22 -2.63
N LYS A 314 10.56 18.72 -3.88
CA LYS A 314 9.93 19.37 -5.02
C LYS A 314 8.41 19.44 -4.89
N PHE A 315 7.80 18.39 -4.33
CA PHE A 315 6.34 18.24 -4.25
C PHE A 315 5.78 18.25 -2.83
N GLY A 316 6.55 18.70 -1.86
CA GLY A 316 6.09 18.81 -0.46
C GLY A 316 7.20 19.27 0.47
N TRP A 317 6.84 19.60 1.68
CA TRP A 317 7.76 19.99 2.74
C TRP A 317 7.88 18.91 3.79
N TYR A 318 8.94 18.98 4.61
CA TYR A 318 9.23 17.97 5.61
C TYR A 318 9.21 18.53 7.02
N PHE A 319 8.77 17.69 7.96
CA PHE A 319 8.94 17.89 9.38
C PHE A 319 9.71 16.72 10.00
N GLU A 320 10.48 16.99 11.04
CA GLU A 320 11.20 15.98 11.81
C GLU A 320 10.26 15.31 12.82
N LYS A 321 10.63 14.11 13.29
CA LYS A 321 9.85 13.33 14.25
C LYS A 321 9.88 13.94 15.67
N ASN A 322 9.46 15.18 15.80
CA ASN A 322 9.30 15.86 17.07
C ASN A 322 8.22 16.96 16.99
N VAL A 323 7.64 17.27 18.14
CA VAL A 323 6.53 18.23 18.27
C VAL A 323 6.91 19.64 17.78
N ALA A 324 8.13 20.09 18.09
CA ALA A 324 8.59 21.42 17.70
C ALA A 324 8.63 21.58 16.17
N SER A 325 9.05 20.55 15.44
CA SER A 325 9.07 20.58 13.98
C SER A 325 7.66 20.58 13.37
N VAL A 326 6.71 19.87 13.98
CA VAL A 326 5.30 19.94 13.53
C VAL A 326 4.71 21.32 13.78
N ILE A 327 5.00 21.96 14.92
CA ILE A 327 4.60 23.35 15.18
C ILE A 327 5.18 24.28 14.10
N ALA A 328 6.49 24.19 13.89
CA ALA A 328 7.20 25.04 12.94
C ALA A 328 6.64 24.91 11.52
N ILE A 329 6.45 23.68 11.01
CA ILE A 329 5.93 23.48 9.65
C ILE A 329 4.49 23.94 9.51
N THR A 330 3.67 23.78 10.55
CA THR A 330 2.29 24.28 10.58
C THR A 330 2.28 25.81 10.49
N ASP A 331 3.08 26.48 11.31
CA ASP A 331 3.16 27.94 11.34
C ASP A 331 3.77 28.51 10.04
N ILE A 332 4.76 27.82 9.45
CA ILE A 332 5.30 28.17 8.13
C ILE A 332 4.23 28.06 7.04
N ALA A 333 3.45 26.97 7.05
CA ALA A 333 2.37 26.77 6.08
C ALA A 333 1.32 27.88 6.20
N GLU A 334 0.89 28.24 7.43
CA GLU A 334 -0.07 29.32 7.68
C GLU A 334 0.44 30.68 7.17
N ASN A 335 1.73 30.96 7.33
CA ASN A 335 2.34 32.23 6.93
C ASN A 335 2.81 32.26 5.47
N SER A 336 2.58 31.18 4.69
CA SER A 336 3.05 31.08 3.31
C SER A 336 1.96 30.54 2.37
N PRO A 337 0.76 31.16 2.32
CA PRO A 337 -0.36 30.63 1.53
C PRO A 337 -0.02 30.52 0.03
N GLU A 338 0.75 31.44 -0.52
CA GLU A 338 1.18 31.40 -1.94
C GLU A 338 2.06 30.18 -2.22
N LYS A 339 2.97 29.82 -1.30
CA LYS A 339 3.81 28.62 -1.45
C LYS A 339 3.00 27.33 -1.33
N ILE A 340 2.00 27.31 -0.45
CA ILE A 340 1.07 26.19 -0.34
C ILE A 340 0.27 26.04 -1.63
N GLU A 341 -0.24 27.12 -2.20
CA GLU A 341 -0.97 27.08 -3.48
C GLU A 341 -0.07 26.62 -4.64
N ASN A 342 1.19 27.06 -4.67
CA ASN A 342 2.16 26.59 -5.63
C ASN A 342 2.42 25.05 -5.50
N LEU A 343 2.56 24.54 -4.28
CA LEU A 343 2.68 23.09 -4.04
C LEU A 343 1.43 22.35 -4.54
N ARG A 344 0.23 22.88 -4.30
CA ARG A 344 -1.04 22.31 -4.77
C ARG A 344 -1.10 22.26 -6.29
N ALA A 345 -0.75 23.34 -6.95
CA ALA A 345 -0.78 23.46 -8.40
C ALA A 345 0.12 22.41 -9.10
N HIS A 346 1.28 22.13 -8.52
CA HIS A 346 2.29 21.22 -9.09
C HIS A 346 2.27 19.81 -8.50
N SER A 347 1.46 19.56 -7.48
CA SER A 347 1.43 18.29 -6.74
C SER A 347 1.27 17.06 -7.64
N ARG A 348 0.39 17.14 -8.65
CA ARG A 348 0.11 16.02 -9.58
C ARG A 348 1.30 15.64 -10.45
N GLU A 349 2.24 16.56 -10.69
CA GLU A 349 3.49 16.27 -11.41
C GLU A 349 4.38 15.29 -10.62
N GLY A 350 4.14 15.15 -9.30
CA GLY A 350 4.77 14.13 -8.47
C GLY A 350 4.32 12.71 -8.79
N LEU A 351 3.17 12.54 -9.44
CA LEU A 351 2.75 11.25 -10.01
C LEU A 351 3.45 11.01 -11.34
N THR A 352 4.72 10.67 -11.28
CA THR A 352 5.51 10.28 -12.46
C THR A 352 4.98 8.99 -13.08
N ASP A 353 5.43 8.66 -14.28
CA ASP A 353 4.98 7.47 -15.01
C ASP A 353 5.09 6.17 -14.20
N LYS A 354 6.10 6.06 -13.33
CA LYS A 354 6.26 4.87 -12.46
C LYS A 354 5.09 4.61 -11.51
N TYR A 355 4.26 5.62 -11.24
CA TYR A 355 3.07 5.53 -10.38
C TYR A 355 1.76 5.40 -11.18
N ASN A 356 1.82 5.35 -12.50
CA ASN A 356 0.65 5.11 -13.34
C ASN A 356 0.26 3.62 -13.28
N TRP A 357 -1.03 3.32 -13.02
CA TRP A 357 -1.51 1.95 -12.92
C TRP A 357 -1.31 1.12 -14.19
N ASP A 358 -1.35 1.73 -15.38
CA ASP A 358 -1.14 1.01 -16.62
C ASP A 358 0.34 0.62 -16.77
N VAL A 359 1.27 1.54 -16.43
CA VAL A 359 2.71 1.27 -16.40
C VAL A 359 3.04 0.21 -15.34
N VAL A 360 2.49 0.33 -14.14
CA VAL A 360 2.65 -0.68 -13.08
C VAL A 360 2.17 -2.05 -13.56
N THR A 361 1.01 -2.10 -14.23
CA THR A 361 0.47 -3.36 -14.76
C THR A 361 1.33 -3.92 -15.89
N ASP A 362 1.89 -3.08 -16.78
CA ASP A 362 2.84 -3.49 -17.83
C ASP A 362 4.10 -4.14 -17.25
N GLU A 363 4.63 -3.56 -16.17
CA GLU A 363 5.80 -4.08 -15.47
C GLU A 363 5.52 -5.48 -14.85
N TYR A 364 4.37 -5.65 -14.18
CA TYR A 364 3.96 -6.95 -13.63
C TYR A 364 3.68 -7.98 -14.73
N GLU A 365 2.98 -7.60 -15.80
CA GLU A 365 2.71 -8.48 -16.93
C GLU A 365 4.01 -8.95 -17.58
N THR A 366 4.95 -8.05 -17.81
CA THR A 366 6.28 -8.36 -18.37
C THR A 366 7.03 -9.34 -17.47
N LEU A 367 7.01 -9.11 -16.16
CA LEU A 367 7.64 -9.98 -15.18
C LEU A 367 7.01 -11.39 -15.19
N PHE A 368 5.68 -11.49 -15.16
CA PHE A 368 4.99 -12.79 -15.16
C PHE A 368 5.28 -13.58 -16.44
N LYS A 369 5.28 -12.92 -17.60
CA LYS A 369 5.67 -13.55 -18.88
C LYS A 369 7.12 -14.03 -18.88
N ALA A 370 8.04 -13.26 -18.27
CA ALA A 370 9.45 -13.63 -18.18
C ALA A 370 9.67 -14.88 -17.30
N LEU A 371 8.99 -14.95 -16.15
CA LEU A 371 9.04 -16.11 -15.24
C LEU A 371 8.56 -17.39 -15.91
N CYS A 372 7.46 -17.33 -16.67
CA CYS A 372 6.97 -18.48 -17.44
C CYS A 372 7.97 -18.94 -18.51
N LYS A 373 8.57 -18.00 -19.26
CA LYS A 373 9.53 -18.32 -20.32
C LYS A 373 10.81 -18.96 -19.78
N ARG A 374 11.32 -18.47 -18.65
CA ARG A 374 12.50 -19.02 -17.97
C ARG A 374 12.30 -20.50 -17.63
N LYS A 375 11.16 -20.83 -17.03
CA LYS A 375 10.83 -22.20 -16.66
C LYS A 375 10.69 -23.12 -17.87
N ILE A 376 10.06 -22.65 -18.96
CA ILE A 376 9.96 -23.44 -20.18
C ILE A 376 11.37 -23.80 -20.70
N LYS A 377 12.32 -22.88 -20.65
CA LYS A 377 13.71 -23.14 -21.04
C LYS A 377 14.41 -24.13 -20.10
N GLU A 378 14.24 -23.99 -18.79
CA GLU A 378 14.81 -24.93 -17.80
C GLU A 378 14.28 -26.35 -17.99
N ASN A 379 12.96 -26.53 -18.17
CA ASN A 379 12.35 -27.84 -18.45
C ASN A 379 12.81 -28.44 -19.78
N LEU A 380 13.07 -27.62 -20.81
CA LEU A 380 13.59 -28.13 -22.10
C LEU A 380 15.05 -28.61 -22.01
N VAL A 381 15.84 -28.00 -21.12
CA VAL A 381 17.21 -28.45 -20.87
C VAL A 381 17.24 -29.76 -20.09
N GLU A 382 16.36 -29.95 -19.10
CA GLU A 382 16.25 -31.19 -18.32
C GLU A 382 15.76 -32.41 -19.15
N ILE A 383 15.01 -32.18 -20.23
CA ILE A 383 14.52 -33.25 -21.12
C ILE A 383 15.59 -33.71 -22.12
N ASN A 384 16.63 -32.91 -22.33
CA ASN A 384 17.71 -33.21 -23.29
C ASN A 384 18.97 -33.79 -22.63
N TYR A 385 18.93 -34.16 -21.36
CA TYR A 385 19.89 -34.95 -20.61
C TYR A 385 19.25 -36.28 -20.15
#